data_0dcaa4e587e10ef84accc4bde5d16fa5
#
_entry.id   0dcaa4e587e10ef84accc4bde5d16fa5
#
_cell.length_a   1.000
_cell.length_b   1.000
_cell.length_c   1.000
_cell.angle_alpha   90.00
_cell.angle_beta   90.00
_cell.angle_gamma   90.00
#
_symmetry.space_group_name_H-M   'P 1'
#
loop_
_entity.id
_entity.type
_entity.pdbx_description
1 polymer ?
#
loop_
_entity_poly.entity_id
_entity_poly.type
_entity_poly.pdbx_seq_one_letter_code
_entity_poly.pdbx_strand_id
1 'polypeptide(L)'
;MRKKGLIYAILASVLWAIVNPVIKTGLSYNMTPMNFAGLRFTSVGIILFIYIWHRGMWQEIKENRRLFTLLILLNIFLGYAVFYLGVNLVDGAISSIIMGTTPFVNVILSHILTSDDKLNKHKIVSILISLVGLFMILGVKSTGYSLNSASFLGILFLYLNIVLQGYSGIKVAKYKANIDPIFLNAVQMFFGGLLLYLTGVSIEGYRSFIDKPLGFYVSLGILVFVSVFAFSFWFMALQDKNTKVSEVNMCRLINPILGAVLSWIILPDEKPTFNTVTGMIIIVFSLVYYFKGKEYFERVKK
;
A
#
# COMPACT_ATOMS: atom_id res chain seq x y z
N MET A 1 -27.04 5.22 -2.71
CA MET A 1 -25.95 6.24 -2.78
C MET A 1 -24.68 5.56 -3.29
N ARG A 2 -24.03 6.11 -4.34
CA ARG A 2 -22.78 5.57 -4.88
C ARG A 2 -21.69 5.67 -3.80
N LYS A 3 -21.02 4.57 -3.46
CA LYS A 3 -19.92 4.56 -2.49
C LYS A 3 -18.69 5.23 -3.12
N LYS A 4 -18.55 6.54 -2.92
CA LYS A 4 -17.40 7.32 -3.43
C LYS A 4 -16.07 6.75 -2.97
N GLY A 5 -16.01 6.23 -1.74
CA GLY A 5 -14.82 5.62 -1.17
C GLY A 5 -14.28 4.45 -1.99
N LEU A 6 -15.13 3.62 -2.61
CA LEU A 6 -14.66 2.54 -3.49
C LEU A 6 -13.99 3.07 -4.77
N ILE A 7 -14.51 4.17 -5.33
CA ILE A 7 -13.90 4.79 -6.50
C ILE A 7 -12.49 5.29 -6.15
N TYR A 8 -12.34 5.98 -5.03
CA TYR A 8 -11.03 6.44 -4.56
C TYR A 8 -10.08 5.27 -4.26
N ALA A 9 -10.58 4.17 -3.66
CA ALA A 9 -9.77 2.98 -3.41
C ALA A 9 -9.26 2.33 -4.70
N ILE A 10 -10.11 2.25 -5.74
CA ILE A 10 -9.73 1.74 -7.05
C ILE A 10 -8.68 2.65 -7.70
N LEU A 11 -8.91 3.98 -7.72
CA LEU A 11 -7.96 4.94 -8.28
C LEU A 11 -6.59 4.85 -7.58
N ALA A 12 -6.57 4.76 -6.24
CA ALA A 12 -5.34 4.55 -5.48
C ALA A 12 -4.63 3.25 -5.87
N SER A 13 -5.39 2.15 -6.00
CA SER A 13 -4.84 0.85 -6.38
C SER A 13 -4.25 0.85 -7.79
N VAL A 14 -4.94 1.46 -8.76
CA VAL A 14 -4.43 1.62 -10.14
C VAL A 14 -3.10 2.38 -10.14
N LEU A 15 -3.01 3.49 -9.41
CA LEU A 15 -1.78 4.27 -9.30
C LEU A 15 -0.65 3.47 -8.63
N TRP A 16 -0.94 2.67 -7.61
CA TRP A 16 0.07 1.85 -6.94
C TRP A 16 0.62 0.70 -7.78
N ALA A 17 -0.10 0.24 -8.79
CA ALA A 17 0.35 -0.87 -9.63
C ALA A 17 1.69 -0.60 -10.35
N ILE A 18 1.98 0.66 -10.70
CA ILE A 18 3.23 1.05 -11.38
C ILE A 18 4.43 1.25 -10.42
N VAL A 19 4.18 1.31 -9.11
CA VAL A 19 5.19 1.76 -8.13
C VAL A 19 6.42 0.85 -8.10
N ASN A 20 6.24 -0.47 -8.08
CA ASN A 20 7.34 -1.42 -7.93
C ASN A 20 8.35 -1.37 -9.10
N PRO A 21 7.93 -1.40 -10.39
CA PRO A 21 8.87 -1.24 -11.50
C PRO A 21 9.65 0.07 -11.42
N VAL A 22 8.96 1.16 -11.11
CA VAL A 22 9.59 2.50 -11.06
C VAL A 22 10.56 2.62 -9.88
N ILE A 23 10.27 2.00 -8.72
CA ILE A 23 11.24 1.93 -7.61
C ILE A 23 12.51 1.21 -8.05
N LYS A 24 12.40 0.05 -8.69
CA LYS A 24 13.56 -0.70 -9.18
C LYS A 24 14.41 0.14 -10.12
N THR A 25 13.79 0.84 -11.06
CA THR A 25 14.49 1.76 -11.97
C THR A 25 15.18 2.89 -11.21
N GLY A 26 14.50 3.51 -10.24
CA GLY A 26 15.11 4.59 -9.44
C GLY A 26 16.30 4.13 -8.59
N LEU A 27 16.22 2.93 -8.01
CA LEU A 27 17.32 2.36 -7.21
C LEU A 27 18.55 1.95 -8.07
N SER A 28 18.36 1.59 -9.34
CA SER A 28 19.48 1.22 -10.23
C SER A 28 20.48 2.36 -10.46
N TYR A 29 20.10 3.60 -10.13
CA TYR A 29 20.97 4.78 -10.21
C TYR A 29 21.83 4.99 -8.94
N ASN A 30 22.25 3.93 -8.29
CA ASN A 30 23.11 3.97 -7.11
C ASN A 30 22.47 4.76 -5.92
N MET A 31 21.20 4.48 -5.65
CA MET A 31 20.51 4.96 -4.47
C MET A 31 20.21 3.79 -3.53
N THR A 32 20.32 4.04 -2.24
CA THR A 32 19.92 3.06 -1.25
C THR A 32 18.40 3.16 -0.95
N PRO A 33 17.77 2.06 -0.56
CA PRO A 33 16.31 2.00 -0.41
C PRO A 33 15.71 3.05 0.52
N MET A 34 16.26 3.21 1.74
CA MET A 34 15.72 4.19 2.71
C MET A 34 15.98 5.63 2.27
N ASN A 35 17.18 5.93 1.71
CA ASN A 35 17.47 7.25 1.18
C ASN A 35 16.49 7.62 0.05
N PHE A 36 16.25 6.69 -0.89
CA PHE A 36 15.34 6.95 -2.01
C PHE A 36 13.89 7.11 -1.55
N ALA A 37 13.42 6.26 -0.63
CA ALA A 37 12.09 6.37 -0.05
C ALA A 37 11.92 7.66 0.76
N GLY A 38 12.90 8.02 1.58
CA GLY A 38 12.89 9.25 2.36
C GLY A 38 12.86 10.49 1.46
N LEU A 39 13.70 10.54 0.43
CA LEU A 39 13.69 11.62 -0.57
C LEU A 39 12.32 11.73 -1.27
N ARG A 40 11.76 10.61 -1.73
CA ARG A 40 10.44 10.55 -2.34
C ARG A 40 9.36 11.13 -1.43
N PHE A 41 9.25 10.62 -0.20
CA PHE A 41 8.17 11.00 0.70
C PHE A 41 8.32 12.43 1.22
N THR A 42 9.55 12.88 1.49
CA THR A 42 9.81 14.28 1.85
C THR A 42 9.40 15.23 0.72
N SER A 43 9.74 14.89 -0.53
CA SER A 43 9.33 15.68 -1.69
C SER A 43 7.80 15.75 -1.84
N VAL A 44 7.09 14.64 -1.62
CA VAL A 44 5.61 14.62 -1.57
C VAL A 44 5.09 15.58 -0.50
N GLY A 45 5.66 15.49 0.70
CA GLY A 45 5.28 16.35 1.81
C GLY A 45 5.47 17.83 1.48
N ILE A 46 6.60 18.23 0.89
CA ILE A 46 6.88 19.60 0.48
C ILE A 46 5.83 20.10 -0.52
N ILE A 47 5.55 19.33 -1.58
CA ILE A 47 4.56 19.69 -2.60
C ILE A 47 3.17 19.87 -1.99
N LEU A 48 2.76 18.94 -1.14
CA LEU A 48 1.46 19.03 -0.49
C LEU A 48 1.39 20.17 0.52
N PHE A 49 2.47 20.48 1.26
CA PHE A 49 2.52 21.64 2.14
C PHE A 49 2.41 22.95 1.38
N ILE A 50 3.04 23.09 0.23
CA ILE A 50 2.88 24.26 -0.64
C ILE A 50 1.40 24.41 -1.05
N TYR A 51 0.75 23.31 -1.42
CA TYR A 51 -0.65 23.29 -1.80
C TYR A 51 -1.59 23.71 -0.66
N ILE A 52 -1.34 23.28 0.57
CA ILE A 52 -2.20 23.54 1.72
C ILE A 52 -1.82 24.80 2.48
N TRP A 53 -0.66 25.43 2.19
CA TRP A 53 -0.15 26.62 2.90
C TRP A 53 -1.20 27.73 3.03
N HIS A 54 -1.96 27.94 1.98
CA HIS A 54 -3.00 28.98 1.93
C HIS A 54 -4.28 28.62 2.69
N ARG A 55 -4.41 27.40 3.22
CA ARG A 55 -5.66 26.91 3.83
C ARG A 55 -5.71 27.00 5.36
N GLY A 56 -4.66 27.52 6.01
CA GLY A 56 -4.66 27.77 7.46
C GLY A 56 -4.83 26.54 8.37
N MET A 57 -4.48 25.34 7.91
CA MET A 57 -4.78 24.05 8.56
C MET A 57 -3.91 23.69 9.77
N TRP A 58 -3.05 24.60 10.23
CA TRP A 58 -2.09 24.30 11.31
C TRP A 58 -2.74 24.01 12.68
N GLN A 59 -3.95 24.50 12.90
CA GLN A 59 -4.69 24.23 14.14
C GLN A 59 -5.09 22.77 14.25
N GLU A 60 -5.40 22.10 13.12
CA GLU A 60 -5.77 20.69 13.08
C GLU A 60 -4.66 19.76 13.60
N ILE A 61 -3.37 20.13 13.42
CA ILE A 61 -2.25 19.34 13.94
C ILE A 61 -2.28 19.31 15.46
N LYS A 62 -2.52 20.44 16.12
CA LYS A 62 -2.53 20.54 17.59
C LYS A 62 -3.67 19.71 18.18
N GLU A 63 -4.85 19.80 17.58
CA GLU A 63 -6.05 19.10 18.04
C GLU A 63 -5.95 17.58 17.82
N ASN A 64 -5.31 17.14 16.73
CA ASN A 64 -5.21 15.73 16.34
C ASN A 64 -3.79 15.17 16.43
N ARG A 65 -2.93 15.75 17.28
CA ARG A 65 -1.51 15.39 17.39
C ARG A 65 -1.25 13.89 17.52
N ARG A 66 -2.10 13.16 18.26
CA ARG A 66 -1.95 11.70 18.44
C ARG A 66 -2.08 10.93 17.13
N LEU A 67 -3.03 11.33 16.27
CA LEU A 67 -3.20 10.70 14.96
C LEU A 67 -2.02 11.02 14.05
N PHE A 68 -1.61 12.28 13.97
CA PHE A 68 -0.46 12.67 13.15
C PHE A 68 0.83 11.97 13.58
N THR A 69 1.14 11.96 14.88
CA THR A 69 2.31 11.23 15.40
C THR A 69 2.25 9.75 15.05
N LEU A 70 1.08 9.12 15.18
CA LEU A 70 0.88 7.72 14.81
C LEU A 70 1.16 7.49 13.31
N LEU A 71 0.63 8.34 12.43
CA LEU A 71 0.82 8.21 10.99
C LEU A 71 2.29 8.45 10.58
N ILE A 72 2.92 9.46 11.16
CA ILE A 72 4.35 9.75 10.92
C ILE A 72 5.20 8.54 11.30
N LEU A 73 5.01 8.03 12.52
CA LEU A 73 5.86 6.98 13.07
C LEU A 73 5.52 5.59 12.51
N LEU A 74 4.24 5.21 12.51
CA LEU A 74 3.86 3.83 12.17
C LEU A 74 3.61 3.63 10.69
N ASN A 75 2.98 4.59 10.01
CA ASN A 75 2.62 4.39 8.61
C ASN A 75 3.80 4.65 7.66
N ILE A 76 4.56 5.71 7.88
CA ILE A 76 5.68 6.08 6.99
C ILE A 76 7.02 5.65 7.57
N PHE A 77 7.43 6.16 8.72
CA PHE A 77 8.79 5.91 9.22
C PHE A 77 9.04 4.43 9.51
N LEU A 78 8.45 3.87 10.56
CA LEU A 78 8.66 2.46 10.93
C LEU A 78 8.11 1.51 9.88
N GLY A 79 6.94 1.81 9.30
CA GLY A 79 6.33 0.98 8.28
C GLY A 79 7.26 0.75 7.10
N TYR A 80 7.83 1.81 6.52
CA TYR A 80 8.76 1.66 5.40
C TYR A 80 10.15 1.20 5.83
N ALA A 81 10.64 1.57 7.01
CA ALA A 81 11.91 1.04 7.52
C ALA A 81 11.88 -0.50 7.63
N VAL A 82 10.87 -1.07 8.31
CA VAL A 82 10.75 -2.54 8.41
C VAL A 82 10.42 -3.20 7.07
N PHE A 83 9.70 -2.51 6.17
CA PHE A 83 9.46 -3.01 4.81
C PHE A 83 10.77 -3.23 4.06
N TYR A 84 11.65 -2.23 4.02
CA TYR A 84 12.92 -2.35 3.30
C TYR A 84 13.86 -3.34 3.96
N LEU A 85 13.92 -3.39 5.30
CA LEU A 85 14.66 -4.43 6.02
C LEU A 85 14.13 -5.83 5.66
N GLY A 86 12.80 -5.99 5.62
CA GLY A 86 12.18 -7.26 5.26
C GLY A 86 12.49 -7.69 3.84
N VAL A 87 12.34 -6.79 2.86
CA VAL A 87 12.62 -7.08 1.44
C VAL A 87 14.09 -7.48 1.21
N ASN A 88 15.03 -6.89 1.95
CA ASN A 88 16.45 -7.22 1.83
C ASN A 88 16.80 -8.61 2.40
N LEU A 89 15.96 -9.18 3.25
CA LEU A 89 16.21 -10.47 3.92
C LEU A 89 15.49 -11.65 3.25
N VAL A 90 14.62 -11.41 2.28
CA VAL A 90 13.87 -12.45 1.56
C VAL A 90 13.96 -12.26 0.05
N ASP A 91 13.74 -13.35 -0.69
CA ASP A 91 13.64 -13.27 -2.15
C ASP A 91 12.44 -12.42 -2.59
N GLY A 92 12.59 -11.75 -3.73
CA GLY A 92 11.55 -10.91 -4.31
C GLY A 92 10.22 -11.63 -4.52
N ALA A 93 10.25 -12.93 -4.87
CA ALA A 93 9.06 -13.75 -4.99
C ALA A 93 8.33 -13.90 -3.65
N ILE A 94 9.05 -14.22 -2.57
CA ILE A 94 8.48 -14.35 -1.22
C ILE A 94 7.94 -13.01 -0.74
N SER A 95 8.69 -11.93 -0.91
CA SER A 95 8.24 -10.58 -0.60
C SER A 95 6.92 -10.23 -1.32
N SER A 96 6.84 -10.54 -2.62
CA SER A 96 5.64 -10.28 -3.42
C SER A 96 4.42 -11.08 -2.94
N ILE A 97 4.61 -12.34 -2.56
CA ILE A 97 3.55 -13.19 -1.99
C ILE A 97 3.04 -12.57 -0.69
N ILE A 98 3.95 -12.24 0.24
CA ILE A 98 3.58 -11.67 1.53
C ILE A 98 2.84 -10.35 1.35
N MET A 99 3.37 -9.44 0.53
CA MET A 99 2.71 -8.16 0.27
C MET A 99 1.36 -8.32 -0.45
N GLY A 100 1.21 -9.33 -1.27
CA GLY A 100 -0.08 -9.71 -1.89
C GLY A 100 -1.14 -10.14 -0.85
N THR A 101 -0.73 -10.61 0.33
CA THR A 101 -1.67 -10.95 1.43
C THR A 101 -2.17 -9.73 2.20
N THR A 102 -1.64 -8.54 1.96
CA THR A 102 -2.00 -7.29 2.67
C THR A 102 -3.51 -7.07 2.78
N PRO A 103 -4.33 -7.21 1.72
CA PRO A 103 -5.77 -7.03 1.82
C PRO A 103 -6.42 -7.94 2.85
N PHE A 104 -5.99 -9.19 2.92
CA PHE A 104 -6.55 -10.20 3.81
C PHE A 104 -6.21 -9.94 5.27
N VAL A 105 -4.94 -9.63 5.55
CA VAL A 105 -4.50 -9.24 6.90
C VAL A 105 -5.26 -7.99 7.37
N ASN A 106 -5.44 -7.00 6.51
CA ASN A 106 -6.15 -5.78 6.86
C ASN A 106 -7.66 -6.01 7.07
N VAL A 107 -8.28 -6.94 6.36
CA VAL A 107 -9.68 -7.35 6.62
C VAL A 107 -9.80 -8.02 7.98
N ILE A 108 -8.83 -8.86 8.37
CA ILE A 108 -8.77 -9.48 9.69
C ILE A 108 -8.55 -8.41 10.78
N LEU A 109 -7.62 -7.48 10.58
CA LEU A 109 -7.39 -6.36 11.50
C LEU A 109 -8.66 -5.50 11.65
N SER A 110 -9.40 -5.24 10.57
CA SER A 110 -10.67 -4.52 10.63
C SER A 110 -11.69 -5.27 11.49
N HIS A 111 -11.78 -6.60 11.35
CA HIS A 111 -12.65 -7.42 12.18
C HIS A 111 -12.33 -7.32 13.68
N ILE A 112 -11.05 -7.30 14.02
CA ILE A 112 -10.59 -7.25 15.42
C ILE A 112 -10.78 -5.85 16.00
N LEU A 113 -10.40 -4.81 15.25
CA LEU A 113 -10.25 -3.45 15.75
C LEU A 113 -11.46 -2.54 15.53
N THR A 114 -12.48 -2.97 14.75
CA THR A 114 -13.70 -2.19 14.52
C THR A 114 -14.95 -2.98 14.93
N SER A 115 -15.99 -2.29 15.37
CA SER A 115 -17.26 -2.92 15.76
C SER A 115 -18.19 -3.18 14.57
N ASP A 116 -18.12 -2.34 13.56
CA ASP A 116 -19.04 -2.26 12.41
C ASP A 116 -18.54 -2.98 11.15
N ASP A 117 -17.30 -3.50 11.16
CA ASP A 117 -16.70 -4.19 10.02
C ASP A 117 -16.27 -5.62 10.34
N LYS A 118 -17.25 -6.43 10.75
CA LYS A 118 -17.01 -7.82 11.16
C LYS A 118 -16.89 -8.77 9.95
N LEU A 119 -16.06 -9.80 10.14
CA LEU A 119 -15.98 -10.95 9.23
C LEU A 119 -17.31 -11.73 9.29
N ASN A 120 -17.73 -12.19 8.14
CA ASN A 120 -18.85 -13.11 7.98
C ASN A 120 -18.47 -14.20 6.95
N LYS A 121 -19.31 -15.22 6.82
CA LYS A 121 -19.00 -16.38 5.95
C LYS A 121 -18.65 -15.99 4.52
N HIS A 122 -19.37 -15.05 3.89
CA HIS A 122 -19.08 -14.66 2.51
C HIS A 122 -17.75 -13.90 2.36
N LYS A 123 -17.36 -13.07 3.34
CA LYS A 123 -16.04 -12.43 3.34
C LYS A 123 -14.91 -13.46 3.44
N ILE A 124 -15.06 -14.45 4.33
CA ILE A 124 -14.08 -15.53 4.50
C ILE A 124 -13.93 -16.32 3.21
N VAL A 125 -15.04 -16.74 2.59
CA VAL A 125 -15.00 -17.47 1.31
C VAL A 125 -14.34 -16.64 0.22
N SER A 126 -14.67 -15.35 0.09
CA SER A 126 -13.99 -14.45 -0.87
C SER A 126 -12.48 -14.38 -0.62
N ILE A 127 -12.05 -14.25 0.62
CA ILE A 127 -10.63 -14.21 0.98
C ILE A 127 -9.93 -15.51 0.53
N LEU A 128 -10.52 -16.66 0.82
CA LEU A 128 -9.95 -17.95 0.42
C LEU A 128 -9.85 -18.10 -1.10
N ILE A 129 -10.90 -17.71 -1.84
CA ILE A 129 -10.88 -17.70 -3.31
C ILE A 129 -9.79 -16.75 -3.84
N SER A 130 -9.68 -15.54 -3.27
CA SER A 130 -8.66 -14.57 -3.68
C SER A 130 -7.24 -15.06 -3.40
N LEU A 131 -7.01 -15.78 -2.31
CA LEU A 131 -5.71 -16.38 -2.00
C LEU A 131 -5.29 -17.38 -3.06
N VAL A 132 -6.21 -18.26 -3.50
CA VAL A 132 -5.93 -19.19 -4.60
C VAL A 132 -5.52 -18.43 -5.86
N GLY A 133 -6.29 -17.41 -6.26
CA GLY A 133 -5.97 -16.60 -7.43
C GLY A 133 -4.62 -15.86 -7.30
N LEU A 134 -4.31 -15.35 -6.11
CA LEU A 134 -3.03 -14.69 -5.83
C LEU A 134 -1.85 -15.65 -5.98
N PHE A 135 -1.93 -16.85 -5.41
CA PHE A 135 -0.88 -17.87 -5.56
C PHE A 135 -0.69 -18.29 -7.03
N MET A 136 -1.77 -18.36 -7.82
CA MET A 136 -1.67 -18.64 -9.24
C MET A 136 -0.98 -17.52 -10.04
N ILE A 137 -1.27 -16.24 -9.74
CA ILE A 137 -0.61 -15.10 -10.40
C ILE A 137 0.87 -15.06 -10.08
N LEU A 138 1.23 -15.19 -8.81
CA LEU A 138 2.61 -15.06 -8.36
C LEU A 138 3.49 -16.25 -8.76
N GLY A 139 2.86 -17.36 -9.15
CA GLY A 139 3.52 -18.60 -9.54
C GLY A 139 4.40 -19.12 -8.40
N VAL A 140 3.97 -20.15 -7.71
CA VAL A 140 4.85 -20.88 -6.79
C VAL A 140 5.87 -21.64 -7.64
N LYS A 141 6.88 -20.93 -8.17
CA LYS A 141 8.09 -21.63 -8.56
C LYS A 141 8.65 -22.18 -7.25
N SER A 142 8.79 -23.49 -7.19
CA SER A 142 9.56 -24.16 -6.14
C SER A 142 11.01 -23.66 -6.26
N THR A 143 11.26 -22.48 -5.72
CA THR A 143 12.60 -22.02 -5.46
C THR A 143 13.12 -22.97 -4.40
N GLY A 144 14.28 -23.59 -4.62
CA GLY A 144 14.97 -24.41 -3.62
C GLY A 144 15.43 -23.57 -2.42
N TYR A 145 14.54 -22.71 -1.94
CA TYR A 145 14.77 -21.72 -0.91
C TYR A 145 14.79 -22.42 0.45
N SER A 146 15.95 -22.47 1.07
CA SER A 146 16.07 -22.89 2.46
C SER A 146 15.72 -21.71 3.36
N LEU A 147 14.66 -21.86 4.15
CA LEU A 147 14.32 -20.92 5.21
C LEU A 147 15.45 -20.91 6.25
N ASN A 148 16.27 -19.88 6.23
CA ASN A 148 17.23 -19.60 7.28
C ASN A 148 16.67 -18.55 8.27
N SER A 149 17.38 -18.33 9.38
CA SER A 149 16.96 -17.39 10.42
C SER A 149 16.76 -15.96 9.89
N ALA A 150 17.57 -15.53 8.93
CA ALA A 150 17.46 -14.21 8.32
C ALA A 150 16.17 -14.08 7.49
N SER A 151 15.84 -15.12 6.72
CA SER A 151 14.60 -15.15 5.92
C SER A 151 13.36 -15.12 6.80
N PHE A 152 13.37 -15.85 7.90
CA PHE A 152 12.27 -15.81 8.87
C PHE A 152 12.10 -14.42 9.46
N LEU A 153 13.18 -13.74 9.84
CA LEU A 153 13.15 -12.36 10.31
C LEU A 153 12.61 -11.39 9.24
N GLY A 154 13.00 -11.59 7.98
CA GLY A 154 12.49 -10.80 6.86
C GLY A 154 10.98 -10.96 6.67
N ILE A 155 10.45 -12.19 6.79
CA ILE A 155 9.01 -12.47 6.76
C ILE A 155 8.29 -11.74 7.90
N LEU A 156 8.84 -11.78 9.13
CA LEU A 156 8.26 -11.06 10.27
C LEU A 156 8.23 -9.55 10.04
N PHE A 157 9.28 -8.97 9.49
CA PHE A 157 9.32 -7.54 9.18
C PHE A 157 8.27 -7.15 8.13
N LEU A 158 8.07 -7.96 7.09
CA LEU A 158 7.04 -7.70 6.09
C LEU A 158 5.63 -7.77 6.68
N TYR A 159 5.33 -8.76 7.52
CA TYR A 159 4.04 -8.82 8.21
C TYR A 159 3.89 -7.68 9.21
N LEU A 160 4.94 -7.29 9.93
CA LEU A 160 4.91 -6.12 10.81
C LEU A 160 4.58 -4.85 10.02
N ASN A 161 5.19 -4.65 8.85
CA ASN A 161 4.83 -3.55 7.95
C ASN A 161 3.32 -3.55 7.63
N ILE A 162 2.77 -4.70 7.21
CA ILE A 162 1.35 -4.83 6.87
C ILE A 162 0.46 -4.45 8.07
N VAL A 163 0.81 -4.92 9.26
CA VAL A 163 0.06 -4.64 10.49
C VAL A 163 0.14 -3.15 10.86
N LEU A 164 1.33 -2.54 10.80
CA LEU A 164 1.52 -1.11 11.10
C LEU A 164 0.70 -0.23 10.15
N GLN A 165 0.76 -0.49 8.85
CA GLN A 165 -0.01 0.25 7.86
C GLN A 165 -1.51 0.00 7.99
N GLY A 166 -1.93 -1.25 8.22
CA GLY A 166 -3.33 -1.62 8.43
C GLY A 166 -3.92 -0.95 9.67
N TYR A 167 -3.21 -0.98 10.79
CA TYR A 167 -3.60 -0.30 12.02
C TYR A 167 -3.74 1.21 11.81
N SER A 168 -2.77 1.84 11.14
CA SER A 168 -2.79 3.25 10.79
C SER A 168 -4.02 3.61 9.94
N GLY A 169 -4.32 2.80 8.91
CA GLY A 169 -5.49 2.98 8.07
C GLY A 169 -6.82 2.88 8.84
N ILE A 170 -6.93 1.94 9.78
CA ILE A 170 -8.11 1.81 10.65
C ILE A 170 -8.26 3.05 11.56
N LYS A 171 -7.15 3.58 12.07
CA LYS A 171 -7.20 4.83 12.86
C LYS A 171 -7.68 6.01 12.02
N VAL A 172 -7.19 6.17 10.79
CA VAL A 172 -7.69 7.20 9.85
C VAL A 172 -9.19 7.03 9.62
N ALA A 173 -9.65 5.80 9.37
CA ALA A 173 -11.07 5.52 9.15
C ALA A 173 -11.97 5.89 10.34
N LYS A 174 -11.46 5.81 11.57
CA LYS A 174 -12.21 6.22 12.77
C LYS A 174 -12.45 7.72 12.87
N TYR A 175 -11.60 8.55 12.27
CA TYR A 175 -11.74 10.01 12.26
C TYR A 175 -12.71 10.54 11.18
N LYS A 176 -13.26 9.69 10.33
CA LYS A 176 -14.34 9.91 9.33
C LYS A 176 -14.63 11.39 8.98
N ALA A 177 -13.90 11.93 8.03
CA ALA A 177 -14.10 13.26 7.45
C ALA A 177 -13.89 14.49 8.38
N ASN A 178 -13.30 14.30 9.56
CA ASN A 178 -13.01 15.41 10.47
C ASN A 178 -11.66 16.09 10.17
N ILE A 179 -10.82 15.48 9.33
CA ILE A 179 -9.49 16.00 8.96
C ILE A 179 -9.34 15.86 7.45
N ASP A 180 -8.85 16.90 6.79
CA ASP A 180 -8.61 16.86 5.34
C ASP A 180 -7.64 15.73 4.97
N PRO A 181 -8.02 14.80 4.05
CA PRO A 181 -7.16 13.69 3.64
C PRO A 181 -5.83 14.12 3.01
N ILE A 182 -5.82 15.25 2.31
CA ILE A 182 -4.61 15.79 1.67
C ILE A 182 -3.67 16.31 2.76
N PHE A 183 -4.23 16.93 3.80
CA PHE A 183 -3.46 17.41 4.95
C PHE A 183 -2.86 16.26 5.75
N LEU A 184 -3.62 15.18 6.00
CA LEU A 184 -3.08 13.96 6.60
C LEU A 184 -1.89 13.43 5.79
N ASN A 185 -2.05 13.39 4.46
CA ASN A 185 -1.00 12.92 3.57
C ASN A 185 0.24 13.83 3.63
N ALA A 186 0.07 15.15 3.59
CA ALA A 186 1.16 16.13 3.66
C ALA A 186 2.02 15.95 4.91
N VAL A 187 1.38 15.93 6.08
CA VAL A 187 2.07 15.88 7.38
C VAL A 187 2.84 14.56 7.54
N GLN A 188 2.19 13.43 7.30
CA GLN A 188 2.87 12.14 7.47
C GLN A 188 4.01 11.94 6.47
N MET A 189 3.84 12.38 5.21
CA MET A 189 4.85 12.23 4.17
C MET A 189 6.07 13.11 4.45
N PHE A 190 5.86 14.35 4.87
CA PHE A 190 6.96 15.25 5.16
C PHE A 190 7.78 14.76 6.36
N PHE A 191 7.16 14.65 7.52
CA PHE A 191 7.88 14.30 8.74
C PHE A 191 8.33 12.83 8.76
N GLY A 192 7.51 11.90 8.31
CA GLY A 192 7.86 10.49 8.21
C GLY A 192 8.93 10.24 7.14
N GLY A 193 8.84 10.91 6.00
CA GLY A 193 9.84 10.86 4.94
C GLY A 193 11.18 11.43 5.38
N LEU A 194 11.18 12.57 6.08
CA LEU A 194 12.39 13.20 6.62
C LEU A 194 13.08 12.28 7.64
N LEU A 195 12.31 11.71 8.58
CA LEU A 195 12.86 10.74 9.54
C LEU A 195 13.45 9.52 8.83
N LEU A 196 12.75 9.00 7.81
CA LEU A 196 13.24 7.86 7.03
C LEU A 196 14.52 8.21 6.26
N TYR A 197 14.60 9.41 5.67
CA TYR A 197 15.79 9.89 4.98
C TYR A 197 16.99 10.02 5.93
N LEU A 198 16.80 10.68 7.07
CA LEU A 198 17.87 10.86 8.06
C LEU A 198 18.36 9.52 8.61
N THR A 199 17.44 8.59 8.88
CA THR A 199 17.79 7.22 9.30
C THR A 199 18.52 6.47 8.18
N GLY A 200 18.06 6.61 6.93
CA GLY A 200 18.72 6.03 5.77
C GLY A 200 20.15 6.54 5.61
N VAL A 201 20.38 7.85 5.73
CA VAL A 201 21.72 8.43 5.70
C VAL A 201 22.61 7.87 6.81
N SER A 202 22.05 7.67 8.01
CA SER A 202 22.80 7.16 9.17
C SER A 202 23.15 5.67 9.06
N ILE A 203 22.26 4.84 8.48
CA ILE A 203 22.44 3.38 8.42
C ILE A 203 23.06 2.94 7.09
N GLU A 204 22.57 3.49 5.97
CA GLU A 204 22.97 3.10 4.61
C GLU A 204 24.08 3.98 4.04
N GLY A 205 24.43 5.06 4.74
CA GLY A 205 25.34 6.11 4.27
C GLY A 205 24.67 7.11 3.32
N TYR A 206 25.24 8.30 3.24
CA TYR A 206 24.74 9.36 2.35
C TYR A 206 24.92 8.97 0.88
N ARG A 207 23.87 9.16 0.09
CA ARG A 207 23.90 9.03 -1.37
C ARG A 207 23.42 10.34 -1.98
N SER A 208 24.32 10.98 -2.76
CA SER A 208 23.96 12.20 -3.48
C SER A 208 22.80 11.91 -4.44
N PHE A 209 21.79 12.77 -4.40
CA PHE A 209 20.69 12.81 -5.37
C PHE A 209 20.87 13.95 -6.40
N ILE A 210 21.98 14.71 -6.28
CA ILE A 210 22.38 15.75 -7.22
C ILE A 210 23.23 15.07 -8.30
N ASP A 211 23.17 15.57 -9.53
CA ASP A 211 23.94 15.06 -10.70
C ASP A 211 23.63 13.60 -11.07
N LYS A 212 22.38 13.20 -10.90
CA LYS A 212 21.87 11.92 -11.37
C LYS A 212 21.41 12.02 -12.84
N PRO A 213 21.43 10.89 -13.58
CA PRO A 213 20.86 10.84 -14.93
C PRO A 213 19.37 11.21 -14.94
N LEU A 214 18.87 11.72 -16.07
CA LEU A 214 17.46 12.10 -16.23
C LEU A 214 16.49 11.00 -15.82
N GLY A 215 16.80 9.73 -16.09
CA GLY A 215 15.98 8.58 -15.70
C GLY A 215 15.74 8.46 -14.20
N PHE A 216 16.68 8.89 -13.36
CA PHE A 216 16.49 8.97 -11.91
C PHE A 216 15.40 9.98 -11.54
N TYR A 217 15.49 11.20 -12.08
CA TYR A 217 14.51 12.25 -11.77
C TYR A 217 13.13 11.94 -12.33
N VAL A 218 13.06 11.30 -13.50
CA VAL A 218 11.78 10.80 -14.06
C VAL A 218 11.17 9.74 -13.13
N SER A 219 11.97 8.78 -12.68
CA SER A 219 11.49 7.75 -11.73
C SER A 219 11.02 8.37 -10.41
N LEU A 220 11.81 9.29 -9.85
CA LEU A 220 11.45 10.01 -8.64
C LEU A 220 10.17 10.84 -8.84
N GLY A 221 10.06 11.56 -9.95
CA GLY A 221 8.89 12.39 -10.28
C GLY A 221 7.60 11.56 -10.41
N ILE A 222 7.66 10.42 -11.11
CA ILE A 222 6.52 9.49 -11.22
C ILE A 222 6.11 8.99 -9.83
N LEU A 223 7.09 8.59 -9.00
CA LEU A 223 6.81 8.09 -7.66
C LEU A 223 6.25 9.17 -6.72
N VAL A 224 6.72 10.41 -6.84
CA VAL A 224 6.18 11.57 -6.13
C VAL A 224 4.73 11.82 -6.55
N PHE A 225 4.47 11.89 -7.86
CA PHE A 225 3.13 12.04 -8.42
C PHE A 225 2.17 10.96 -7.89
N VAL A 226 2.57 9.68 -8.03
CA VAL A 226 1.76 8.56 -7.53
C VAL A 226 1.52 8.69 -6.03
N SER A 227 2.51 9.10 -5.24
CA SER A 227 2.34 9.23 -3.80
C SER A 227 1.40 10.37 -3.40
N VAL A 228 1.47 11.51 -4.09
CA VAL A 228 0.55 12.63 -3.89
C VAL A 228 -0.89 12.17 -4.07
N PHE A 229 -1.20 11.54 -5.19
CA PHE A 229 -2.58 11.20 -5.54
C PHE A 229 -3.06 9.90 -4.88
N ALA A 230 -2.26 8.82 -4.93
CA ALA A 230 -2.70 7.53 -4.44
C ALA A 230 -2.96 7.52 -2.92
N PHE A 231 -2.06 8.11 -2.11
CA PHE A 231 -2.30 8.19 -0.66
C PHE A 231 -3.43 9.15 -0.31
N SER A 232 -3.59 10.26 -1.05
CA SER A 232 -4.72 11.17 -0.85
C SER A 232 -6.04 10.45 -1.16
N PHE A 233 -6.16 9.77 -2.30
CA PHE A 233 -7.33 8.95 -2.63
C PHE A 233 -7.57 7.84 -1.61
N TRP A 234 -6.51 7.20 -1.13
CA TRP A 234 -6.61 6.16 -0.10
C TRP A 234 -7.21 6.68 1.20
N PHE A 235 -6.77 7.85 1.67
CA PHE A 235 -7.34 8.46 2.85
C PHE A 235 -8.78 8.95 2.63
N MET A 236 -9.09 9.50 1.46
CA MET A 236 -10.46 9.81 1.08
C MET A 236 -11.35 8.55 1.10
N ALA A 237 -10.84 7.41 0.64
CA ALA A 237 -11.54 6.14 0.68
C ALA A 237 -11.79 5.65 2.10
N LEU A 238 -10.77 5.71 2.97
CA LEU A 238 -10.87 5.28 4.37
C LEU A 238 -11.80 6.16 5.20
N GLN A 239 -11.90 7.45 4.88
CA GLN A 239 -12.75 8.41 5.58
C GLN A 239 -14.18 8.45 5.06
N ASP A 240 -14.49 7.78 3.93
CA ASP A 240 -15.88 7.74 3.43
C ASP A 240 -16.79 6.97 4.40
N LYS A 241 -17.81 7.69 4.92
CA LYS A 241 -18.77 7.15 5.91
C LYS A 241 -19.57 5.94 5.41
N ASN A 242 -19.71 5.80 4.08
CA ASN A 242 -20.51 4.74 3.45
C ASN A 242 -19.66 3.52 3.06
N THR A 243 -18.35 3.55 3.28
CA THR A 243 -17.43 2.49 2.86
C THR A 243 -16.72 1.89 4.09
N LYS A 244 -16.67 0.56 4.16
CA LYS A 244 -15.97 -0.15 5.23
C LYS A 244 -14.49 -0.29 4.92
N VAL A 245 -13.65 -0.32 5.96
CA VAL A 245 -12.19 -0.47 5.82
C VAL A 245 -11.84 -1.77 5.08
N SER A 246 -12.57 -2.86 5.36
CA SER A 246 -12.39 -4.13 4.65
C SER A 246 -12.69 -4.01 3.15
N GLU A 247 -13.74 -3.26 2.77
CA GLU A 247 -14.09 -3.02 1.36
C GLU A 247 -13.00 -2.22 0.62
N VAL A 248 -12.47 -1.18 1.27
CA VAL A 248 -11.33 -0.38 0.74
C VAL A 248 -10.12 -1.26 0.52
N ASN A 249 -9.76 -2.10 1.50
CA ASN A 249 -8.60 -2.99 1.40
C ASN A 249 -8.74 -4.06 0.32
N MET A 250 -9.93 -4.61 0.10
CA MET A 250 -10.17 -5.58 -0.98
C MET A 250 -9.91 -5.00 -2.38
N CYS A 251 -10.09 -3.69 -2.59
CA CYS A 251 -9.74 -3.04 -3.85
C CYS A 251 -8.25 -3.16 -4.20
N ARG A 252 -7.36 -3.36 -3.21
CA ARG A 252 -5.91 -3.56 -3.45
C ARG A 252 -5.60 -4.85 -4.21
N LEU A 253 -6.52 -5.81 -4.29
CA LEU A 253 -6.36 -7.00 -5.14
C LEU A 253 -6.30 -6.67 -6.65
N ILE A 254 -6.65 -5.44 -7.03
CA ILE A 254 -6.41 -4.93 -8.39
C ILE A 254 -4.90 -4.81 -8.68
N ASN A 255 -4.07 -4.56 -7.67
CA ASN A 255 -2.64 -4.35 -7.85
C ASN A 255 -1.91 -5.53 -8.51
N PRO A 256 -2.04 -6.80 -8.04
CA PRO A 256 -1.37 -7.92 -8.69
C PRO A 256 -1.88 -8.15 -10.12
N ILE A 257 -3.16 -7.87 -10.39
CA ILE A 257 -3.74 -7.98 -11.74
C ILE A 257 -3.09 -6.96 -12.68
N LEU A 258 -3.14 -5.68 -12.31
CA LEU A 258 -2.56 -4.61 -13.12
C LEU A 258 -1.04 -4.72 -13.19
N GLY A 259 -0.38 -5.13 -12.10
CA GLY A 259 1.06 -5.36 -12.08
C GLY A 259 1.49 -6.39 -13.12
N ALA A 260 0.78 -7.50 -13.24
CA ALA A 260 1.06 -8.52 -14.25
C ALA A 260 0.78 -8.01 -15.68
N VAL A 261 -0.32 -7.30 -15.91
CA VAL A 261 -0.63 -6.71 -17.23
C VAL A 261 0.45 -5.69 -17.63
N LEU A 262 0.86 -4.80 -16.71
CA LEU A 262 1.90 -3.83 -16.98
C LEU A 262 3.25 -4.50 -17.24
N SER A 263 3.56 -5.59 -16.54
CA SER A 263 4.76 -6.38 -16.74
C SER A 263 4.82 -6.93 -18.18
N TRP A 264 3.73 -7.50 -18.68
CA TRP A 264 3.65 -8.00 -20.06
C TRP A 264 3.79 -6.92 -21.13
N ILE A 265 3.40 -5.68 -20.83
CA ILE A 265 3.53 -4.54 -21.74
C ILE A 265 4.95 -3.98 -21.75
N ILE A 266 5.58 -3.91 -20.57
CA ILE A 266 6.86 -3.21 -20.37
C ILE A 266 8.06 -4.15 -20.59
N LEU A 267 7.94 -5.44 -20.23
CA LEU A 267 9.04 -6.40 -20.25
C LEU A 267 8.84 -7.37 -21.43
N PRO A 268 9.72 -7.31 -22.46
CA PRO A 268 9.57 -8.13 -23.68
C PRO A 268 9.59 -9.65 -23.42
N ASP A 269 10.27 -10.07 -22.36
CA ASP A 269 10.45 -11.49 -22.00
C ASP A 269 9.29 -12.05 -21.16
N GLU A 270 8.40 -11.20 -20.66
CA GLU A 270 7.26 -11.62 -19.86
C GLU A 270 6.00 -11.74 -20.72
N LYS A 271 5.38 -12.92 -20.67
CA LYS A 271 4.15 -13.23 -21.44
C LYS A 271 3.05 -13.76 -20.54
N PRO A 272 1.78 -13.56 -20.93
CA PRO A 272 0.66 -14.19 -20.25
C PRO A 272 0.85 -15.71 -20.17
N THR A 273 0.75 -16.26 -18.95
CA THR A 273 0.70 -17.70 -18.76
C THR A 273 -0.72 -18.12 -18.38
N PHE A 274 -1.07 -19.38 -18.64
CA PHE A 274 -2.38 -19.92 -18.25
C PHE A 274 -2.66 -19.70 -16.77
N ASN A 275 -1.68 -19.97 -15.90
CA ASN A 275 -1.83 -19.80 -14.45
C ASN A 275 -2.08 -18.32 -14.07
N THR A 276 -1.32 -17.40 -14.67
CA THR A 276 -1.48 -15.98 -14.36
C THR A 276 -2.86 -15.46 -14.79
N VAL A 277 -3.31 -15.79 -15.99
CA VAL A 277 -4.63 -15.37 -16.51
C VAL A 277 -5.75 -15.99 -15.68
N THR A 278 -5.67 -17.29 -15.38
CA THR A 278 -6.65 -17.97 -14.52
C THR A 278 -6.69 -17.38 -13.12
N GLY A 279 -5.53 -17.10 -12.54
CA GLY A 279 -5.44 -16.43 -11.23
C GLY A 279 -6.10 -15.05 -11.23
N MET A 280 -5.94 -14.26 -12.30
CA MET A 280 -6.63 -12.98 -12.45
C MET A 280 -8.14 -13.14 -12.49
N ILE A 281 -8.64 -14.09 -13.25
CA ILE A 281 -10.08 -14.39 -13.35
C ILE A 281 -10.64 -14.77 -11.98
N ILE A 282 -9.92 -15.62 -11.24
CA ILE A 282 -10.31 -16.04 -9.88
C ILE A 282 -10.37 -14.83 -8.93
N ILE A 283 -9.39 -13.91 -8.98
CA ILE A 283 -9.42 -12.69 -8.15
C ILE A 283 -10.60 -11.81 -8.53
N VAL A 284 -10.86 -11.58 -9.81
CA VAL A 284 -12.00 -10.78 -10.26
C VAL A 284 -13.32 -11.40 -9.79
N PHE A 285 -13.48 -12.72 -9.95
CA PHE A 285 -14.64 -13.44 -9.43
C PHE A 285 -14.81 -13.27 -7.91
N SER A 286 -13.72 -13.42 -7.17
CA SER A 286 -13.69 -13.22 -5.72
C SER A 286 -14.12 -11.82 -5.32
N LEU A 287 -13.64 -10.78 -6.01
CA LEU A 287 -14.05 -9.39 -5.75
C LEU A 287 -15.54 -9.18 -6.03
N VAL A 288 -16.04 -9.70 -7.15
CA VAL A 288 -17.48 -9.64 -7.47
C VAL A 288 -18.29 -10.34 -6.38
N TYR A 289 -17.87 -11.52 -5.95
CA TYR A 289 -18.52 -12.26 -4.87
C TYR A 289 -18.46 -11.51 -3.54
N TYR A 290 -17.34 -10.87 -3.20
CA TYR A 290 -17.19 -10.06 -1.99
C TYR A 290 -18.19 -8.90 -1.94
N PHE A 291 -18.33 -8.16 -3.03
CA PHE A 291 -19.19 -6.97 -3.08
C PHE A 291 -20.67 -7.30 -3.31
N LYS A 292 -21.00 -8.25 -4.19
CA LYS A 292 -22.39 -8.64 -4.51
C LYS A 292 -22.97 -9.68 -3.54
N GLY A 293 -22.13 -10.56 -3.00
CA GLY A 293 -22.58 -11.58 -2.04
C GLY A 293 -23.25 -10.99 -0.81
N LYS A 294 -22.83 -9.79 -0.40
CA LYS A 294 -23.48 -9.05 0.68
C LYS A 294 -24.96 -8.73 0.37
N GLU A 295 -25.25 -8.24 -0.83
CA GLU A 295 -26.63 -7.90 -1.25
C GLU A 295 -27.51 -9.14 -1.34
N TYR A 296 -26.95 -10.26 -1.80
CA TYR A 296 -27.67 -11.53 -1.90
C TYR A 296 -28.03 -12.08 -0.51
N PHE A 297 -27.07 -12.13 0.42
CA PHE A 297 -27.30 -12.65 1.77
C PHE A 297 -28.18 -11.74 2.64
N GLU A 298 -28.21 -10.43 2.39
CA GLU A 298 -29.13 -9.50 3.06
C GLU A 298 -30.56 -9.63 2.53
N ARG A 299 -30.75 -10.02 1.27
CA ARG A 299 -32.08 -10.31 0.69
C ARG A 299 -32.66 -11.66 1.16
N VAL A 300 -31.83 -12.64 1.40
CA VAL A 300 -32.27 -13.99 1.85
C VAL A 300 -32.61 -14.00 3.36
N LYS A 301 -32.19 -13.00 4.13
CA LYS A 301 -32.51 -12.85 5.55
C LYS A 301 -33.75 -12.00 5.83
N LYS A 302 -34.33 -11.38 4.82
CA LYS A 302 -35.63 -10.70 4.87
C LYS A 302 -36.75 -11.62 4.35
#